data_e9f5a50069b6f21b0b59013564b9a6c5
#
_entry.id   e9f5a50069b6f21b0b59013564b9a6c5
#
_cell.length_a   1.000
_cell.length_b   1.000
_cell.length_c   1.000
_cell.angle_alpha   90.00
_cell.angle_beta   90.00
_cell.angle_gamma   90.00
#
_symmetry.space_group_name_H-M   'P 1'
#
loop_
_entity.id
_entity.type
_entity.pdbx_description
1 polymer ?
#
loop_
_entity_poly.entity_id
_entity_poly.type
_entity_poly.pdbx_seq_one_letter_code
_entity_poly.pdbx_strand_id
1 'polypeptide(L)'
;NPNTHAFVTSPEMVAALAISGRLDFNPLTDTLLNDKGEAVKLTAPFGDELPKRGFDVEDAGFQAPAADGSSVQVAVSETSDRLQLLAPFDAWDGKNYTGAKLLIKAFGKCTTDHISMAGPWLRFRGHLDNISNNMLIGAENAFNGKANSVKNQLTGAYDAVPAVQRAYKAAGV
;
A
#
# COMPACT_ATOMS: atom_id res chain seq x y z
N ASN A 1 -5.27 7.37 -13.30
CA ASN A 1 -5.92 7.69 -14.59
C ASN A 1 -5.02 8.63 -15.39
N PRO A 2 -4.53 8.22 -16.58
CA PRO A 2 -3.61 9.03 -17.39
C PRO A 2 -4.24 10.36 -17.90
N ASN A 3 -5.55 10.49 -17.86
CA ASN A 3 -6.27 11.68 -18.27
C ASN A 3 -6.61 12.62 -17.10
N THR A 4 -6.12 12.33 -15.90
CA THR A 4 -6.38 13.13 -14.71
C THR A 4 -5.06 13.61 -14.14
N HIS A 5 -4.91 14.93 -14.03
CA HIS A 5 -3.77 15.54 -13.38
C HIS A 5 -4.07 15.74 -11.89
N ALA A 6 -3.07 15.48 -11.04
CA ALA A 6 -3.13 15.73 -9.61
C ALA A 6 -2.13 16.81 -9.22
N PHE A 7 -2.56 17.75 -8.39
CA PHE A 7 -1.73 18.80 -7.83
C PHE A 7 -1.69 18.67 -6.32
N VAL A 8 -0.52 18.75 -5.74
CA VAL A 8 -0.32 18.68 -4.29
C VAL A 8 0.11 20.06 -3.79
N THR A 9 -0.68 20.63 -2.91
CA THR A 9 -0.41 21.94 -2.32
C THR A 9 -1.03 22.02 -0.92
N SER A 10 -0.93 23.18 -0.24
CA SER A 10 -1.52 23.34 1.09
C SER A 10 -3.05 23.33 1.04
N PRO A 11 -3.73 22.97 2.13
CA PRO A 11 -5.21 23.00 2.20
C PRO A 11 -5.81 24.35 1.84
N GLU A 12 -5.16 25.44 2.24
CA GLU A 12 -5.60 26.81 1.94
C GLU A 12 -5.56 27.10 0.43
N MET A 13 -4.50 26.66 -0.23
CA MET A 13 -4.39 26.79 -1.69
C MET A 13 -5.41 25.93 -2.40
N VAL A 14 -5.65 24.70 -1.94
CA VAL A 14 -6.73 23.85 -2.48
C VAL A 14 -8.07 24.55 -2.40
N ALA A 15 -8.39 25.13 -1.23
CA ALA A 15 -9.64 25.88 -1.04
C ALA A 15 -9.73 27.10 -1.96
N ALA A 16 -8.66 27.88 -2.07
CA ALA A 16 -8.62 29.08 -2.93
C ALA A 16 -8.82 28.71 -4.42
N LEU A 17 -8.13 27.68 -4.91
CA LEU A 17 -8.27 27.20 -6.28
C LEU A 17 -9.65 26.63 -6.56
N ALA A 18 -10.26 25.90 -5.60
CA ALA A 18 -11.60 25.36 -5.71
C ALA A 18 -12.67 26.47 -5.79
N ILE A 19 -12.55 27.52 -4.93
CA ILE A 19 -13.46 28.66 -4.92
C ILE A 19 -13.36 29.48 -6.22
N SER A 20 -12.11 29.68 -6.71
CA SER A 20 -11.87 30.45 -7.94
C SER A 20 -12.26 29.70 -9.21
N GLY A 21 -12.26 28.38 -9.18
CA GLY A 21 -12.43 27.52 -10.36
C GLY A 21 -11.25 27.60 -11.35
N ARG A 22 -10.09 28.14 -10.93
CA ARG A 22 -8.93 28.39 -11.78
C ARG A 22 -7.65 27.91 -11.11
N LEU A 23 -6.80 27.21 -11.86
CA LEU A 23 -5.50 26.72 -11.36
C LEU A 23 -4.39 27.79 -11.37
N ASP A 24 -4.60 28.90 -12.10
CA ASP A 24 -3.69 30.03 -12.17
C ASP A 24 -4.02 31.17 -11.19
N PHE A 25 -5.00 30.96 -10.31
CA PHE A 25 -5.42 31.95 -9.31
C PHE A 25 -4.37 32.07 -8.19
N ASN A 26 -3.94 33.30 -7.95
CA ASN A 26 -3.03 33.65 -6.84
C ASN A 26 -3.82 34.37 -5.73
N PRO A 27 -4.14 33.72 -4.59
CA PRO A 27 -4.93 34.34 -3.52
C PRO A 27 -4.23 35.54 -2.84
N LEU A 28 -2.93 35.71 -3.03
CA LEU A 28 -2.18 36.85 -2.49
C LEU A 28 -2.37 38.13 -3.30
N THR A 29 -2.64 38.02 -4.59
CA THR A 29 -2.72 39.16 -5.52
C THR A 29 -4.08 39.32 -6.18
N ASP A 30 -4.75 38.21 -6.47
CA ASP A 30 -5.97 38.19 -7.24
C ASP A 30 -7.22 38.42 -6.38
N THR A 31 -8.31 38.83 -7.02
CA THR A 31 -9.62 39.01 -6.42
C THR A 31 -10.64 38.14 -7.13
N LEU A 32 -11.73 37.82 -6.43
CA LEU A 32 -12.93 37.16 -6.93
C LEU A 32 -14.06 38.17 -6.99
N LEU A 33 -15.04 37.89 -7.85
CA LEU A 33 -16.30 38.68 -7.83
C LEU A 33 -17.32 37.95 -6.94
N ASN A 34 -17.94 38.72 -6.05
CA ASN A 34 -19.08 38.21 -5.29
C ASN A 34 -20.36 38.24 -6.12
N ASP A 35 -21.47 37.81 -5.56
CA ASP A 35 -22.80 37.77 -6.17
C ASP A 35 -23.34 39.16 -6.55
N LYS A 36 -22.78 40.23 -6.01
CA LYS A 36 -23.09 41.63 -6.34
C LYS A 36 -22.17 42.21 -7.40
N GLY A 37 -21.19 41.44 -7.89
CA GLY A 37 -20.18 41.91 -8.86
C GLY A 37 -19.04 42.74 -8.27
N GLU A 38 -18.91 42.77 -6.94
CA GLU A 38 -17.82 43.49 -6.26
C GLU A 38 -16.57 42.59 -6.14
N ALA A 39 -15.39 43.22 -6.33
CA ALA A 39 -14.13 42.52 -6.17
C ALA A 39 -13.82 42.23 -4.70
N VAL A 40 -13.67 40.97 -4.36
CA VAL A 40 -13.37 40.49 -3.01
C VAL A 40 -12.04 39.74 -3.02
N LYS A 41 -11.20 40.03 -2.05
CA LYS A 41 -9.96 39.30 -1.81
C LYS A 41 -10.17 38.25 -0.75
N LEU A 42 -9.65 37.03 -0.98
CA LEU A 42 -9.65 36.00 0.04
C LEU A 42 -8.73 36.41 1.19
N THR A 43 -9.22 36.31 2.41
CA THR A 43 -8.44 36.55 3.60
C THR A 43 -7.59 35.31 3.91
N ALA A 44 -6.30 35.53 4.21
CA ALA A 44 -5.45 34.41 4.65
C ALA A 44 -6.03 33.77 5.92
N PRO A 45 -6.15 32.45 5.95
CA PRO A 45 -6.68 31.78 7.13
C PRO A 45 -5.67 31.87 8.28
N PHE A 46 -6.19 32.07 9.48
CA PHE A 46 -5.46 31.87 10.72
C PHE A 46 -6.04 30.63 11.40
N GLY A 47 -5.20 29.64 11.63
CA GLY A 47 -5.56 28.42 12.31
C GLY A 47 -4.65 28.21 13.53
N ASP A 48 -5.19 27.64 14.59
CA ASP A 48 -4.37 27.09 15.66
C ASP A 48 -3.82 25.74 15.17
N GLU A 49 -2.58 25.39 15.52
CA GLU A 49 -1.99 24.08 15.18
C GLU A 49 -2.77 22.92 15.81
N LEU A 50 -3.43 23.18 16.92
CA LEU A 50 -4.30 22.24 17.62
C LEU A 50 -5.66 22.86 17.86
N PRO A 51 -6.75 22.09 17.85
CA PRO A 51 -8.07 22.59 18.20
C PRO A 51 -8.10 23.18 19.60
N LYS A 52 -8.67 24.39 19.77
CA LYS A 52 -8.75 25.08 21.09
C LYS A 52 -9.43 24.27 22.18
N ARG A 53 -10.34 23.35 21.77
CA ARG A 53 -11.07 22.44 22.68
C ARG A 53 -10.37 21.11 22.90
N GLY A 54 -9.14 20.94 22.35
CA GLY A 54 -8.51 19.63 22.23
C GLY A 54 -9.17 18.75 21.16
N PHE A 55 -8.76 17.52 21.10
CA PHE A 55 -9.40 16.53 20.24
C PHE A 55 -10.65 15.99 20.95
N ASP A 56 -11.72 15.79 20.19
CA ASP A 56 -12.88 15.07 20.68
C ASP A 56 -12.48 13.60 20.93
N VAL A 57 -12.59 13.19 22.19
CA VAL A 57 -12.26 11.82 22.62
C VAL A 57 -13.48 10.90 22.63
N GLU A 58 -14.68 11.44 22.37
CA GLU A 58 -15.88 10.64 22.25
C GLU A 58 -16.01 10.12 20.82
N ASP A 59 -15.60 8.89 20.61
CA ASP A 59 -15.82 8.20 19.33
C ASP A 59 -17.18 7.49 19.32
N ALA A 60 -18.21 8.23 18.92
CA ALA A 60 -19.56 7.69 18.76
C ALA A 60 -19.64 6.58 17.66
N GLY A 61 -18.61 6.43 16.85
CA GLY A 61 -18.49 5.40 15.82
C GLY A 61 -17.87 4.09 16.32
N PHE A 62 -17.30 4.07 17.52
CA PHE A 62 -16.70 2.86 18.07
C PHE A 62 -17.76 1.80 18.34
N GLN A 63 -17.61 0.65 17.69
CA GLN A 63 -18.41 -0.54 17.95
C GLN A 63 -17.51 -1.57 18.65
N ALA A 64 -17.78 -1.84 19.92
CA ALA A 64 -17.05 -2.84 20.66
C ALA A 64 -17.26 -4.23 20.02
N PRO A 65 -16.21 -5.05 19.91
CA PRO A 65 -16.38 -6.43 19.50
C PRO A 65 -17.25 -7.20 20.52
N ALA A 66 -17.85 -8.28 20.08
CA ALA A 66 -18.56 -9.18 20.99
C ALA A 66 -17.59 -9.67 22.09
N ALA A 67 -18.08 -9.74 23.33
CA ALA A 67 -17.29 -10.25 24.47
C ALA A 67 -16.85 -11.72 24.26
N ASP A 68 -17.66 -12.50 23.58
CA ASP A 68 -17.36 -13.85 23.13
C ASP A 68 -17.59 -13.94 21.62
N GLY A 69 -16.53 -14.13 20.87
CA GLY A 69 -16.53 -14.32 19.41
C GLY A 69 -16.40 -15.77 18.97
N SER A 70 -16.42 -16.74 19.89
CA SER A 70 -16.15 -18.15 19.58
C SER A 70 -17.15 -18.78 18.59
N SER A 71 -18.37 -18.25 18.52
CA SER A 71 -19.41 -18.68 17.57
C SER A 71 -19.33 -17.99 16.21
N VAL A 72 -18.50 -16.98 16.07
CA VAL A 72 -18.38 -16.23 14.81
C VAL A 72 -17.58 -17.04 13.81
N GLN A 73 -18.18 -17.34 12.67
CA GLN A 73 -17.51 -18.00 11.57
C GLN A 73 -17.24 -17.00 10.44
N VAL A 74 -16.02 -16.99 9.94
CA VAL A 74 -15.63 -16.18 8.78
C VAL A 74 -15.91 -17.01 7.52
N ALA A 75 -16.97 -16.65 6.79
CA ALA A 75 -17.32 -17.30 5.54
C ALA A 75 -16.50 -16.71 4.39
N VAL A 76 -15.62 -17.50 3.81
CA VAL A 76 -14.87 -17.17 2.60
C VAL A 76 -15.19 -18.21 1.54
N SER A 77 -15.58 -17.76 0.33
CA SER A 77 -15.82 -18.68 -0.78
C SER A 77 -14.52 -19.39 -1.16
N GLU A 78 -14.59 -20.69 -1.37
CA GLU A 78 -13.46 -21.51 -1.82
C GLU A 78 -12.91 -21.07 -3.20
N THR A 79 -13.75 -20.43 -4.00
CA THR A 79 -13.38 -19.90 -5.32
C THR A 79 -12.99 -18.42 -5.31
N SER A 80 -12.88 -17.81 -4.12
CA SER A 80 -12.46 -16.40 -4.04
C SER A 80 -11.02 -16.24 -4.47
N ASP A 81 -10.77 -15.28 -5.37
CA ASP A 81 -9.42 -14.85 -5.75
C ASP A 81 -8.91 -13.67 -4.88
N ARG A 82 -9.79 -13.06 -4.08
CA ARG A 82 -9.50 -11.87 -3.26
C ARG A 82 -9.32 -12.14 -1.77
N LEU A 83 -9.96 -13.20 -1.26
CA LEU A 83 -9.93 -13.58 0.15
C LEU A 83 -9.50 -15.04 0.27
N GLN A 84 -8.69 -15.32 1.26
CA GLN A 84 -8.24 -16.67 1.60
C GLN A 84 -8.38 -16.86 3.10
N LEU A 85 -9.07 -17.93 3.51
CA LEU A 85 -9.06 -18.37 4.90
C LEU A 85 -7.74 -19.09 5.15
N LEU A 86 -6.92 -18.53 6.03
CA LEU A 86 -5.62 -19.11 6.38
C LEU A 86 -5.76 -19.98 7.63
N ALA A 87 -5.11 -21.13 7.62
CA ALA A 87 -4.82 -21.85 8.84
C ALA A 87 -3.79 -21.08 9.69
N PRO A 88 -3.83 -21.19 11.02
CA PRO A 88 -2.79 -20.62 11.86
C PRO A 88 -1.40 -21.09 11.44
N PHE A 89 -0.43 -20.18 11.47
CA PHE A 89 0.97 -20.54 11.22
C PHE A 89 1.53 -21.30 12.42
N ASP A 90 2.42 -22.24 12.15
CA ASP A 90 3.12 -22.97 13.20
C ASP A 90 3.92 -22.01 14.08
N ALA A 91 3.92 -22.26 15.40
CA ALA A 91 4.76 -21.53 16.32
C ALA A 91 6.24 -21.86 16.05
N TRP A 92 7.12 -20.87 16.29
CA TRP A 92 8.55 -21.14 16.21
C TRP A 92 8.97 -22.20 17.24
N ASP A 93 9.71 -23.20 16.77
CA ASP A 93 10.14 -24.35 17.58
C ASP A 93 11.39 -24.10 18.45
N GLY A 94 11.86 -22.84 18.48
CA GLY A 94 13.07 -22.45 19.23
C GLY A 94 14.39 -22.74 18.51
N LYS A 95 14.35 -23.28 17.28
CA LYS A 95 15.57 -23.62 16.51
C LYS A 95 15.81 -22.62 15.39
N ASN A 96 17.08 -22.34 15.14
CA ASN A 96 17.48 -21.53 14.00
C ASN A 96 17.37 -22.33 12.70
N TYR A 97 17.00 -21.63 11.63
CA TYR A 97 17.03 -22.20 10.28
C TYR A 97 18.48 -22.49 9.87
N THR A 98 18.75 -23.68 9.37
CA THR A 98 20.06 -24.11 8.87
C THR A 98 19.93 -24.63 7.45
N GLY A 99 20.97 -24.40 6.63
CA GLY A 99 20.99 -24.91 5.26
C GLY A 99 20.03 -24.26 4.28
N ALA A 100 19.42 -23.13 4.66
CA ALA A 100 18.50 -22.39 3.78
C ALA A 100 19.17 -21.99 2.46
N LYS A 101 18.44 -22.08 1.35
CA LYS A 101 18.92 -21.71 0.02
C LYS A 101 18.71 -20.22 -0.23
N LEU A 102 19.68 -19.58 -0.85
CA LEU A 102 19.54 -18.19 -1.28
C LEU A 102 18.55 -18.10 -2.43
N LEU A 103 17.45 -17.37 -2.22
CA LEU A 103 16.46 -17.11 -3.28
C LEU A 103 16.92 -15.97 -4.20
N ILE A 104 17.29 -14.82 -3.62
CA ILE A 104 17.74 -13.64 -4.36
C ILE A 104 18.75 -12.86 -3.51
N LYS A 105 19.73 -12.25 -4.19
CA LYS A 105 20.55 -11.16 -3.65
C LYS A 105 20.22 -9.92 -4.46
N ALA A 106 19.49 -8.99 -3.84
CA ALA A 106 19.12 -7.75 -4.51
C ALA A 106 20.34 -6.83 -4.72
N PHE A 107 20.37 -6.19 -5.89
CA PHE A 107 21.38 -5.19 -6.23
C PHE A 107 20.78 -3.79 -6.15
N GLY A 108 21.56 -2.85 -5.60
CA GLY A 108 21.17 -1.46 -5.52
C GLY A 108 19.96 -1.21 -4.61
N LYS A 109 19.09 -0.29 -5.01
CA LYS A 109 17.92 0.13 -4.24
C LYS A 109 16.84 -0.96 -4.23
N CYS A 110 16.47 -1.41 -3.04
CA CYS A 110 15.35 -2.32 -2.84
C CYS A 110 14.35 -1.66 -1.88
N THR A 111 13.24 -1.17 -2.42
CA THR A 111 12.15 -0.52 -1.66
C THR A 111 11.01 -1.50 -1.41
N THR A 112 9.99 -1.06 -0.66
CA THR A 112 8.78 -1.84 -0.44
C THR A 112 8.08 -2.24 -1.73
N ASP A 113 8.11 -1.39 -2.77
CA ASP A 113 7.54 -1.71 -4.09
C ASP A 113 8.35 -2.79 -4.85
N HIS A 114 9.62 -2.99 -4.52
CA HIS A 114 10.40 -4.10 -5.07
C HIS A 114 10.10 -5.42 -4.33
N ILE A 115 9.72 -5.33 -3.06
CA ILE A 115 9.41 -6.49 -2.21
C ILE A 115 7.99 -6.99 -2.49
N SER A 116 7.00 -6.09 -2.43
CA SER A 116 5.59 -6.38 -2.70
C SER A 116 4.92 -5.11 -3.22
N MET A 117 4.79 -5.00 -4.53
CA MET A 117 4.29 -3.79 -5.16
C MET A 117 2.79 -3.61 -4.96
N ALA A 118 2.37 -2.35 -4.98
CA ALA A 118 0.98 -1.92 -4.91
C ALA A 118 0.28 -2.02 -6.30
N GLY A 119 -0.61 -1.08 -6.61
CA GLY A 119 -1.34 -1.01 -7.87
C GLY A 119 -2.30 -2.18 -8.04
N PRO A 120 -2.34 -2.85 -9.19
CA PRO A 120 -3.28 -3.94 -9.48
C PRO A 120 -3.21 -5.12 -8.51
N TRP A 121 -2.07 -5.32 -7.84
CA TRP A 121 -1.86 -6.37 -6.86
C TRP A 121 -2.66 -6.17 -5.58
N LEU A 122 -3.05 -4.95 -5.25
CA LEU A 122 -3.81 -4.63 -4.04
C LEU A 122 -5.18 -5.34 -3.97
N ARG A 123 -5.72 -5.78 -5.09
CA ARG A 123 -6.94 -6.61 -5.12
C ARG A 123 -6.77 -7.93 -4.36
N PHE A 124 -5.54 -8.41 -4.22
CA PHE A 124 -5.21 -9.68 -3.57
C PHE A 124 -4.76 -9.54 -2.12
N ARG A 125 -4.89 -8.36 -1.49
CA ARG A 125 -4.42 -8.14 -0.11
C ARG A 125 -4.98 -9.12 0.92
N GLY A 126 -6.18 -9.63 0.69
CA GLY A 126 -6.82 -10.63 1.55
C GLY A 126 -6.54 -12.07 1.14
N HIS A 127 -5.73 -12.31 0.10
CA HIS A 127 -5.43 -13.64 -0.41
C HIS A 127 -3.92 -13.85 -0.50
N LEU A 128 -3.34 -14.46 0.54
CA LEU A 128 -1.89 -14.58 0.70
C LEU A 128 -1.24 -15.31 -0.48
N ASP A 129 -1.83 -16.40 -0.94
CA ASP A 129 -1.26 -17.20 -2.02
C ASP A 129 -1.23 -16.43 -3.35
N ASN A 130 -2.29 -15.68 -3.65
CA ASN A 130 -2.34 -14.88 -4.88
C ASN A 130 -1.39 -13.66 -4.80
N ILE A 131 -1.37 -12.92 -3.67
CA ILE A 131 -0.49 -11.76 -3.56
C ILE A 131 0.98 -12.15 -3.52
N SER A 132 1.31 -13.37 -3.07
CA SER A 132 2.69 -13.85 -3.06
C SER A 132 3.32 -13.94 -4.46
N ASN A 133 2.51 -13.94 -5.53
CA ASN A 133 3.01 -13.90 -6.89
C ASN A 133 3.69 -12.58 -7.28
N ASN A 134 3.57 -11.52 -6.46
CA ASN A 134 4.32 -10.28 -6.65
C ASN A 134 5.62 -10.19 -5.81
N MET A 135 5.93 -11.24 -5.05
CA MET A 135 7.08 -11.23 -4.14
C MET A 135 8.39 -11.01 -4.90
N LEU A 136 9.06 -9.90 -4.57
CA LEU A 136 10.40 -9.52 -5.06
C LEU A 136 10.53 -9.44 -6.60
N ILE A 137 9.43 -9.39 -7.35
CA ILE A 137 9.48 -9.35 -8.83
C ILE A 137 10.04 -8.03 -9.37
N GLY A 138 10.05 -6.95 -8.57
CA GLY A 138 10.68 -5.68 -8.92
C GLY A 138 12.15 -5.58 -8.51
N ALA A 139 12.67 -6.53 -7.72
CA ALA A 139 14.06 -6.50 -7.26
C ALA A 139 15.00 -6.99 -8.36
N GLU A 140 16.08 -6.24 -8.61
CA GLU A 140 17.15 -6.63 -9.53
C GLU A 140 18.06 -7.66 -8.86
N ASN A 141 18.30 -8.78 -9.54
CA ASN A 141 19.17 -9.82 -9.05
C ASN A 141 20.65 -9.47 -9.30
N ALA A 142 21.45 -9.40 -8.24
CA ALA A 142 22.86 -9.05 -8.31
C ALA A 142 23.73 -10.01 -9.15
N PHE A 143 23.26 -11.23 -9.45
CA PHE A 143 24.00 -12.21 -10.21
C PHE A 143 23.83 -12.09 -11.73
N ASN A 144 22.73 -11.49 -12.18
CA ASN A 144 22.45 -11.41 -13.63
C ASN A 144 21.94 -10.03 -14.08
N GLY A 145 21.76 -9.06 -13.16
CA GLY A 145 21.28 -7.72 -13.46
C GLY A 145 19.84 -7.66 -13.97
N LYS A 146 19.02 -8.67 -13.70
CA LYS A 146 17.63 -8.76 -14.19
C LYS A 146 16.64 -8.77 -13.04
N ALA A 147 15.55 -8.04 -13.21
CA ALA A 147 14.40 -8.15 -12.32
C ALA A 147 13.63 -9.45 -12.59
N ASN A 148 12.98 -9.98 -11.56
CA ASN A 148 12.17 -11.19 -11.60
C ASN A 148 12.87 -12.39 -12.29
N SER A 149 14.18 -12.56 -12.06
CA SER A 149 14.97 -13.63 -12.65
C SER A 149 16.01 -14.12 -11.66
N VAL A 150 15.77 -15.28 -11.06
CA VAL A 150 16.65 -15.87 -10.04
C VAL A 150 16.99 -17.32 -10.38
N LYS A 151 18.17 -17.75 -9.92
CA LYS A 151 18.63 -19.11 -10.13
C LYS A 151 18.02 -20.06 -9.10
N ASN A 152 17.34 -21.07 -9.55
CA ASN A 152 16.95 -22.19 -8.71
C ASN A 152 18.20 -22.99 -8.35
N GLN A 153 18.58 -22.99 -7.06
CA GLN A 153 19.78 -23.68 -6.59
C GLN A 153 19.70 -25.21 -6.63
N LEU A 154 18.49 -25.75 -6.79
CA LEU A 154 18.27 -27.21 -6.91
C LEU A 154 18.48 -27.70 -8.35
N THR A 155 18.10 -26.89 -9.33
CA THR A 155 18.10 -27.30 -10.77
C THR A 155 19.16 -26.57 -11.58
N GLY A 156 19.64 -25.41 -11.11
CA GLY A 156 20.54 -24.53 -11.85
C GLY A 156 19.84 -23.62 -12.88
N ALA A 157 18.55 -23.80 -13.15
CA ALA A 157 17.78 -22.99 -14.10
C ALA A 157 17.40 -21.63 -13.50
N TYR A 158 17.24 -20.62 -14.36
CA TYR A 158 16.69 -19.32 -13.99
C TYR A 158 15.18 -19.28 -14.26
N ASP A 159 14.44 -18.68 -13.31
CA ASP A 159 13.00 -18.50 -13.42
C ASP A 159 12.56 -17.28 -12.59
N ALA A 160 11.27 -16.93 -12.65
CA ALA A 160 10.65 -15.89 -11.84
C ALA A 160 10.79 -16.18 -10.35
N VAL A 161 10.97 -15.14 -9.55
CA VAL A 161 11.18 -15.26 -8.08
C VAL A 161 10.09 -16.08 -7.40
N PRO A 162 8.78 -15.83 -7.63
CA PRO A 162 7.72 -16.63 -6.99
C PRO A 162 7.73 -18.10 -7.45
N ALA A 163 8.09 -18.37 -8.69
CA ALA A 163 8.17 -19.75 -9.22
C ALA A 163 9.28 -20.54 -8.53
N VAL A 164 10.46 -19.93 -8.37
CA VAL A 164 11.59 -20.58 -7.66
C VAL A 164 11.25 -20.79 -6.18
N GLN A 165 10.60 -19.81 -5.53
CA GLN A 165 10.15 -19.96 -4.15
C GLN A 165 9.18 -21.14 -3.99
N ARG A 166 8.19 -21.28 -4.90
CA ARG A 166 7.25 -22.41 -4.87
C ARG A 166 7.96 -23.75 -5.09
N ALA A 167 8.96 -23.78 -5.97
CA ALA A 167 9.77 -24.98 -6.18
C ALA A 167 10.56 -25.35 -4.93
N TYR A 168 11.13 -24.38 -4.21
CA TYR A 168 11.80 -24.61 -2.93
C TYR A 168 10.83 -25.14 -1.86
N LYS A 169 9.66 -24.53 -1.72
CA LYS A 169 8.62 -24.98 -0.81
C LYS A 169 8.20 -26.44 -1.12
N ALA A 170 8.00 -26.77 -2.38
CA ALA A 170 7.62 -28.12 -2.81
C ALA A 170 8.73 -29.15 -2.54
N ALA A 171 10.00 -28.72 -2.54
CA ALA A 171 11.15 -29.57 -2.24
C ALA A 171 11.49 -29.64 -0.72
N GLY A 172 10.73 -28.96 0.13
CA GLY A 172 10.99 -28.94 1.58
C GLY A 172 12.23 -28.14 1.98
N VAL A 173 12.61 -27.13 1.19
CA VAL A 173 13.79 -26.29 1.38
C VAL A 173 13.39 -24.95 2.02
#